data_36bbc2a51b22dde0746842058ed442e5
#
_entry.id   36bbc2a51b22dde0746842058ed442e5
#
_cell.length_a   1.000
_cell.length_b   1.000
_cell.length_c   1.000
_cell.angle_alpha   90.00
_cell.angle_beta   90.00
_cell.angle_gamma   90.00
#
_symmetry.space_group_name_H-M   'P 1'
#
loop_
_entity.id
_entity.type
_entity.pdbx_description
1 polymer ?
#
loop_
_entity_poly.entity_id
_entity_poly.type
_entity_poly.pdbx_seq_one_letter_code
_entity_poly.pdbx_strand_id
1 'polypeptide(L)'
;MAIIFSRGRFYYLDRSVYEDGCRVEFFRTGPRIGEVLEFTKLIVSQSGPLYGTVRIQGAKNSVLKLMAATLLCEGEHLIRNVPEITDVAIMSELLSSMASKVTWKTPNTLSICTPATKDLIPVASYELVDKMRASIVVLGPLMARMKRAQVSLPGGDDFGHRPIDMHLDALSHLGCTFSVSHGYVSGVCEELIGQDIVLEFPSHTATDNVLMASVLADSVTTIDNAAREPEVCDLVAMLQEMGAKVEGAGTSHLRVIGTKSLTPADHEVIPDRVEAATFICAVGVLGGEVQLDGARNDHMDMLVRKMRKMGVDITENSSGLLVRSDGSVRATDVSTLPYPGVATDYKPMIVAVLSVSDGVSIVTENLFSGRFRYIDELRRMAANIRTEGHHVIVRGVNRLSGAPIKAPDIRAGAALVIAALVAEGQSEISGVAHIDRGYERLDEKLRALGASIERE
;
A
#
# COMPACT_ATOMS: atom_id res chain seq x y z
N MET A 1 16.81 8.77 -20.97
CA MET A 1 15.93 7.67 -21.43
C MET A 1 14.51 8.16 -21.17
N ALA A 2 13.70 8.43 -22.16
CA ALA A 2 12.30 8.84 -21.94
C ALA A 2 11.44 7.59 -22.02
N ILE A 3 10.61 7.37 -21.01
CA ILE A 3 9.61 6.31 -20.99
C ILE A 3 8.26 7.00 -21.23
N ILE A 4 7.56 6.63 -22.29
CA ILE A 4 6.19 7.11 -22.55
C ILE A 4 5.26 5.92 -22.36
N PHE A 5 4.23 6.11 -21.52
CA PHE A 5 3.18 5.14 -21.33
C PHE A 5 1.93 5.58 -22.11
N SER A 6 1.47 4.75 -23.05
CA SER A 6 0.26 5.02 -23.83
C SER A 6 -0.46 3.71 -24.18
N ARG A 7 -1.78 3.67 -24.02
CA ARG A 7 -2.67 2.53 -24.32
C ARG A 7 -2.22 1.21 -23.67
N GLY A 8 -1.79 1.23 -22.39
CA GLY A 8 -1.41 0.02 -21.66
C GLY A 8 -0.06 -0.58 -22.09
N ARG A 9 0.82 0.20 -22.72
CA ARG A 9 2.16 -0.24 -23.14
C ARG A 9 3.21 0.77 -22.72
N PHE A 10 4.36 0.27 -22.27
CA PHE A 10 5.57 1.06 -22.13
C PHE A 10 6.28 1.19 -23.45
N TYR A 11 6.72 2.40 -23.77
CA TYR A 11 7.55 2.70 -24.93
C TYR A 11 8.91 3.17 -24.40
N TYR A 12 9.96 2.47 -24.77
CA TYR A 12 11.33 2.85 -24.46
C TYR A 12 11.95 3.55 -25.67
N LEU A 13 12.61 4.67 -25.44
CA LEU A 13 13.38 5.34 -26.49
C LEU A 13 14.63 4.49 -26.80
N ASP A 14 14.64 3.78 -27.91
CA ASP A 14 15.75 2.89 -28.27
C ASP A 14 16.83 3.61 -29.08
N ARG A 15 16.47 4.53 -29.97
CA ARG A 15 17.39 5.40 -30.75
C ARG A 15 16.69 6.65 -31.24
N SER A 16 17.43 7.76 -31.30
CA SER A 16 17.08 8.90 -32.16
C SER A 16 17.97 8.90 -33.38
N VAL A 17 17.39 8.84 -34.56
CA VAL A 17 18.09 9.00 -35.85
C VAL A 17 17.61 10.30 -36.48
N TYR A 18 18.54 11.06 -37.03
CA TYR A 18 18.21 12.24 -37.84
C TYR A 18 18.15 11.82 -39.31
N GLU A 19 16.97 11.85 -39.89
CA GLU A 19 16.78 11.76 -41.34
C GLU A 19 16.09 13.04 -41.83
N ASP A 20 16.64 13.65 -42.84
CA ASP A 20 16.12 14.85 -43.53
C ASP A 20 15.76 16.05 -42.62
N GLY A 21 16.53 16.28 -41.56
CA GLY A 21 16.34 17.43 -40.65
C GLY A 21 15.18 17.30 -39.66
N CYS A 22 14.46 16.17 -39.66
CA CYS A 22 13.47 15.84 -38.65
C CYS A 22 14.02 14.78 -37.67
N ARG A 23 13.78 14.99 -36.38
CA ARG A 23 14.08 14.00 -35.37
C ARG A 23 13.02 12.90 -35.37
N VAL A 24 13.39 11.70 -35.84
CA VAL A 24 12.52 10.52 -35.80
C VAL A 24 12.86 9.72 -34.55
N GLU A 25 11.90 9.58 -33.65
CA GLU A 25 12.03 8.80 -32.43
C GLU A 25 11.36 7.43 -32.62
N PHE A 26 12.17 6.37 -32.56
CA PHE A 26 11.65 4.99 -32.58
C PHE A 26 11.37 4.49 -31.16
N PHE A 27 10.12 4.14 -30.89
CA PHE A 27 9.68 3.55 -29.63
C PHE A 27 9.55 2.03 -29.81
N ARG A 28 10.26 1.25 -28.99
CA ARG A 28 9.97 -0.18 -28.89
C ARG A 28 8.76 -0.38 -27.98
N THR A 29 7.75 -1.09 -28.48
CA THR A 29 6.64 -1.54 -27.67
C THR A 29 7.08 -2.68 -26.78
N GLY A 30 7.13 -2.46 -25.47
CA GLY A 30 7.19 -3.56 -24.50
C GLY A 30 5.86 -4.33 -24.45
N PRO A 31 5.86 -5.57 -23.94
CA PRO A 31 4.64 -6.34 -23.74
C PRO A 31 3.69 -5.60 -22.79
N ARG A 32 2.38 -5.87 -22.89
CA ARG A 32 1.39 -5.29 -21.95
C ARG A 32 1.72 -5.74 -20.53
N ILE A 33 1.66 -4.83 -19.54
CA ILE A 33 1.99 -5.13 -18.14
C ILE A 33 1.26 -6.39 -17.63
N GLY A 34 0.02 -6.63 -18.04
CA GLY A 34 -0.76 -7.80 -17.63
C GLY A 34 -0.31 -9.12 -18.26
N GLU A 35 0.24 -9.11 -19.48
CA GLU A 35 0.60 -10.34 -20.20
C GLU A 35 1.97 -10.90 -19.81
N VAL A 36 2.91 -10.05 -19.37
CA VAL A 36 4.28 -10.48 -18.97
C VAL A 36 4.32 -10.90 -17.50
N LEU A 37 3.53 -10.24 -16.65
CA LEU A 37 3.55 -10.50 -15.21
C LEU A 37 2.86 -11.82 -14.82
N GLU A 38 1.97 -12.35 -15.65
CA GLU A 38 1.21 -13.58 -15.35
C GLU A 38 2.08 -14.85 -15.36
N PHE A 39 3.22 -14.83 -16.09
CA PHE A 39 4.17 -15.95 -16.21
C PHE A 39 5.45 -15.77 -15.40
N THR A 40 5.63 -14.60 -14.76
CA THR A 40 6.83 -14.33 -13.96
C THR A 40 6.79 -15.12 -12.66
N LYS A 41 7.91 -15.77 -12.34
CA LYS A 41 8.10 -16.54 -11.09
C LYS A 41 9.32 -16.02 -10.32
N LEU A 42 9.32 -16.22 -9.00
CA LEU A 42 10.52 -16.11 -8.20
C LEU A 42 11.03 -17.51 -7.86
N ILE A 43 12.28 -17.74 -8.16
CA ILE A 43 13.03 -18.93 -7.73
C ILE A 43 13.82 -18.52 -6.49
N VAL A 44 13.49 -19.12 -5.36
CA VAL A 44 14.06 -18.78 -4.06
C VAL A 44 14.71 -20.00 -3.47
N SER A 45 16.00 -19.90 -3.17
CA SER A 45 16.77 -20.96 -2.51
C SER A 45 17.10 -20.56 -1.07
N GLN A 46 17.38 -21.57 -0.24
CA GLN A 46 17.82 -21.33 1.13
C GLN A 46 18.98 -20.33 1.16
N SER A 47 18.84 -19.32 2.00
CA SER A 47 19.80 -18.21 2.12
C SER A 47 20.46 -18.20 3.49
N GLY A 48 21.65 -17.60 3.54
CA GLY A 48 22.35 -17.28 4.78
C GLY A 48 21.89 -15.96 5.38
N PRO A 49 22.60 -15.47 6.41
CA PRO A 49 22.34 -14.19 7.03
C PRO A 49 22.40 -13.02 6.03
N LEU A 50 21.55 -12.01 6.25
CA LEU A 50 21.47 -10.82 5.41
C LEU A 50 22.36 -9.70 5.96
N TYR A 51 23.08 -9.01 5.07
CA TYR A 51 23.96 -7.88 5.43
C TYR A 51 23.85 -6.74 4.45
N GLY A 52 23.94 -5.52 4.97
CA GLY A 52 23.99 -4.33 4.14
C GLY A 52 22.98 -3.26 4.51
N THR A 53 22.64 -2.43 3.53
CA THR A 53 21.71 -1.31 3.69
C THR A 53 20.62 -1.40 2.62
N VAL A 54 19.38 -1.17 3.02
CA VAL A 54 18.25 -1.01 2.10
C VAL A 54 17.52 0.29 2.41
N ARG A 55 17.29 1.09 1.37
CA ARG A 55 16.43 2.27 1.47
C ARG A 55 14.97 1.82 1.39
N ILE A 56 14.18 2.23 2.38
CA ILE A 56 12.74 1.99 2.41
C ILE A 56 12.05 2.93 1.43
N GLN A 57 11.23 2.35 0.56
CA GLN A 57 10.44 3.08 -0.44
C GLN A 57 9.37 3.96 0.21
N GLY A 58 8.76 4.86 -0.56
CA GLY A 58 7.56 5.59 -0.14
C GLY A 58 6.37 4.65 0.10
N ALA A 59 5.55 4.99 1.09
CA ALA A 59 4.46 4.13 1.55
C ALA A 59 3.37 3.97 0.47
N LYS A 60 3.17 2.72 0.01
CA LYS A 60 2.08 2.37 -0.90
C LYS A 60 0.73 2.87 -0.41
N ASN A 61 0.42 2.62 0.86
CA ASN A 61 -0.87 2.96 1.45
C ASN A 61 -1.04 4.48 1.69
N SER A 62 0.03 5.26 1.53
CA SER A 62 -0.03 6.72 1.54
C SER A 62 -0.12 7.30 0.12
N VAL A 63 0.80 6.95 -0.76
CA VAL A 63 0.92 7.55 -2.09
C VAL A 63 -0.39 7.54 -2.88
N LEU A 64 -1.18 6.47 -2.80
CA LEU A 64 -2.44 6.34 -3.56
C LEU A 64 -3.48 7.37 -3.13
N LYS A 65 -3.58 7.68 -1.82
CA LYS A 65 -4.49 8.71 -1.32
C LYS A 65 -3.96 10.13 -1.58
N LEU A 66 -2.64 10.34 -1.52
CA LEU A 66 -2.03 11.61 -1.90
C LEU A 66 -2.26 11.91 -3.39
N MET A 67 -2.13 10.90 -4.25
CA MET A 67 -2.49 11.01 -5.68
C MET A 67 -3.98 11.36 -5.84
N ALA A 68 -4.90 10.74 -5.08
CA ALA A 68 -6.33 11.08 -5.13
C ALA A 68 -6.60 12.51 -4.62
N ALA A 69 -5.88 12.98 -3.60
CA ALA A 69 -6.03 14.33 -3.06
C ALA A 69 -5.71 15.43 -4.08
N THR A 70 -4.89 15.15 -5.12
CA THR A 70 -4.62 16.11 -6.20
C THR A 70 -5.88 16.51 -6.97
N LEU A 71 -6.94 15.69 -6.94
CA LEU A 71 -8.23 16.01 -7.57
C LEU A 71 -8.95 17.21 -6.89
N LEU A 72 -8.57 17.59 -5.66
CA LEU A 72 -9.22 18.63 -4.88
C LEU A 72 -9.04 20.03 -5.45
N CYS A 73 -7.97 20.29 -6.21
CA CYS A 73 -7.75 21.60 -6.84
C CYS A 73 -7.08 21.49 -8.21
N GLU A 74 -7.22 22.54 -9.01
CA GLU A 74 -6.54 22.70 -10.30
C GLU A 74 -5.07 23.03 -10.10
N GLY A 75 -4.21 22.52 -10.98
CA GLY A 75 -2.80 22.87 -11.07
C GLY A 75 -1.86 21.67 -11.02
N GLU A 76 -0.56 21.94 -10.99
CA GLU A 76 0.50 20.94 -10.99
C GLU A 76 0.93 20.62 -9.55
N HIS A 77 0.69 19.40 -9.11
CA HIS A 77 1.17 18.84 -7.85
C HIS A 77 2.46 18.05 -8.12
N LEU A 78 3.40 18.11 -7.18
CA LEU A 78 4.58 17.26 -7.14
C LEU A 78 4.46 16.30 -5.96
N ILE A 79 4.58 15.00 -6.22
CA ILE A 79 4.63 13.97 -5.19
C ILE A 79 5.99 13.29 -5.31
N ARG A 80 6.79 13.38 -4.24
CA ARG A 80 8.14 12.82 -4.15
C ARG A 80 8.17 11.52 -3.38
N ASN A 81 9.27 10.78 -3.47
CA ASN A 81 9.44 9.47 -2.84
C ASN A 81 8.33 8.48 -3.23
N VAL A 82 7.87 8.55 -4.46
CA VAL A 82 6.85 7.65 -5.02
C VAL A 82 7.51 6.33 -5.41
N PRO A 83 7.01 5.17 -4.91
CA PRO A 83 7.55 3.87 -5.30
C PRO A 83 7.13 3.48 -6.73
N GLU A 84 8.00 2.80 -7.46
CA GLU A 84 7.69 2.22 -8.77
C GLU A 84 6.96 0.88 -8.60
N ILE A 85 5.66 0.92 -8.31
CA ILE A 85 4.80 -0.24 -8.08
C ILE A 85 3.57 -0.22 -9.00
N THR A 86 3.00 -1.38 -9.25
CA THR A 86 1.84 -1.53 -10.15
C THR A 86 0.63 -0.72 -9.69
N ASP A 87 0.36 -0.63 -8.39
CA ASP A 87 -0.79 0.13 -7.88
C ASP A 87 -0.65 1.65 -8.14
N VAL A 88 0.58 2.21 -8.16
CA VAL A 88 0.84 3.60 -8.59
C VAL A 88 0.57 3.77 -10.08
N ALA A 89 0.93 2.80 -10.92
CA ALA A 89 0.63 2.84 -12.35
C ALA A 89 -0.89 2.79 -12.59
N ILE A 90 -1.63 1.93 -11.90
CA ILE A 90 -3.10 1.84 -11.99
C ILE A 90 -3.75 3.16 -11.54
N MET A 91 -3.30 3.77 -10.43
CA MET A 91 -3.82 5.06 -9.97
C MET A 91 -3.51 6.17 -10.99
N SER A 92 -2.35 6.13 -11.62
CA SER A 92 -1.97 7.08 -12.68
C SER A 92 -2.89 6.97 -13.90
N GLU A 93 -3.24 5.75 -14.32
CA GLU A 93 -4.23 5.51 -15.37
C GLU A 93 -5.62 6.01 -14.96
N LEU A 94 -6.03 5.76 -13.71
CA LEU A 94 -7.30 6.21 -13.17
C LEU A 94 -7.41 7.73 -13.20
N LEU A 95 -6.41 8.46 -12.68
CA LEU A 95 -6.38 9.91 -12.71
C LEU A 95 -6.31 10.46 -14.15
N SER A 96 -5.60 9.77 -15.04
CA SER A 96 -5.54 10.15 -16.46
C SER A 96 -6.89 9.97 -17.16
N SER A 97 -7.67 8.95 -16.81
CA SER A 97 -9.04 8.77 -17.31
C SER A 97 -10.00 9.87 -16.84
N MET A 98 -9.66 10.54 -15.73
CA MET A 98 -10.37 11.71 -15.18
C MET A 98 -9.85 13.05 -15.75
N ALA A 99 -9.06 13.01 -16.82
CA ALA A 99 -8.43 14.14 -17.50
C ALA A 99 -7.26 14.80 -16.75
N SER A 100 -6.73 14.21 -15.70
CA SER A 100 -5.47 14.65 -15.08
C SER A 100 -4.28 14.16 -15.94
N LYS A 101 -3.23 14.98 -16.05
CA LYS A 101 -1.98 14.56 -16.72
C LYS A 101 -0.98 14.10 -15.68
N VAL A 102 -0.62 12.82 -15.68
CA VAL A 102 0.35 12.22 -14.78
C VAL A 102 1.66 11.94 -15.51
N THR A 103 2.78 12.42 -14.98
CA THR A 103 4.11 12.24 -15.61
C THR A 103 5.18 12.06 -14.56
N TRP A 104 6.14 11.15 -14.82
CA TRP A 104 7.34 11.03 -13.99
C TRP A 104 8.33 12.14 -14.33
N LYS A 105 8.70 12.96 -13.35
CA LYS A 105 9.77 13.97 -13.49
C LYS A 105 11.15 13.37 -13.20
N THR A 106 11.23 12.49 -12.23
CA THR A 106 12.40 11.67 -11.85
C THR A 106 11.93 10.25 -11.56
N PRO A 107 12.82 9.27 -11.35
CA PRO A 107 12.43 7.90 -11.03
C PRO A 107 11.48 7.75 -9.82
N ASN A 108 11.49 8.71 -8.90
CA ASN A 108 10.69 8.67 -7.67
C ASN A 108 9.84 9.93 -7.44
N THR A 109 9.59 10.74 -8.49
CA THR A 109 8.79 11.96 -8.39
C THR A 109 7.74 12.01 -9.49
N LEU A 110 6.47 12.03 -9.11
CA LEU A 110 5.34 12.25 -10.01
C LEU A 110 4.95 13.73 -10.04
N SER A 111 4.68 14.21 -11.26
CA SER A 111 3.92 15.44 -11.49
C SER A 111 2.51 15.06 -11.92
N ILE A 112 1.52 15.59 -11.20
CA ILE A 112 0.10 15.39 -11.48
C ILE A 112 -0.52 16.76 -11.73
N CYS A 113 -0.84 17.04 -13.01
CA CYS A 113 -1.52 18.27 -13.40
C CYS A 113 -3.02 18.00 -13.51
N THR A 114 -3.77 18.48 -12.53
CA THR A 114 -5.22 18.33 -12.46
C THR A 114 -5.90 19.49 -13.20
N PRO A 115 -6.86 19.21 -14.11
CA PRO A 115 -7.49 20.23 -14.94
C PRO A 115 -8.47 21.10 -14.14
N ALA A 116 -8.96 22.18 -14.78
CA ALA A 116 -10.07 22.98 -14.25
C ALA A 116 -11.32 22.11 -14.02
N THR A 117 -12.16 22.51 -13.07
CA THR A 117 -13.35 21.74 -12.68
C THR A 117 -14.27 21.39 -13.87
N LYS A 118 -14.42 22.31 -14.83
CA LYS A 118 -15.25 22.08 -16.04
C LYS A 118 -14.73 20.96 -16.96
N ASP A 119 -13.44 20.68 -16.90
CA ASP A 119 -12.75 19.72 -17.78
C ASP A 119 -12.47 18.38 -17.07
N LEU A 120 -12.71 18.30 -15.73
CA LEU A 120 -12.52 17.09 -14.94
C LEU A 120 -13.68 16.11 -15.17
N ILE A 121 -13.34 14.82 -15.35
CA ILE A 121 -14.31 13.74 -15.57
C ILE A 121 -14.52 12.96 -14.27
N PRO A 122 -15.70 13.09 -13.60
CA PRO A 122 -15.92 12.48 -12.28
C PRO A 122 -16.37 10.99 -12.37
N VAL A 123 -15.68 10.20 -13.19
CA VAL A 123 -16.03 8.79 -13.44
C VAL A 123 -14.79 7.90 -13.25
N ALA A 124 -14.89 6.92 -12.35
CA ALA A 124 -13.90 5.87 -12.15
C ALA A 124 -14.44 4.56 -12.72
N SER A 125 -13.88 4.11 -13.86
CA SER A 125 -14.38 2.95 -14.61
C SER A 125 -14.09 1.62 -13.94
N TYR A 126 -14.94 0.61 -14.25
CA TYR A 126 -14.82 -0.75 -13.72
C TYR A 126 -13.44 -1.37 -14.00
N GLU A 127 -12.92 -1.24 -15.22
CA GLU A 127 -11.67 -1.88 -15.65
C GLU A 127 -10.44 -1.45 -14.81
N LEU A 128 -10.47 -0.25 -14.23
CA LEU A 128 -9.40 0.26 -13.39
C LEU A 128 -9.67 0.03 -11.91
N VAL A 129 -10.91 0.24 -11.47
CA VAL A 129 -11.31 0.11 -10.06
C VAL A 129 -11.28 -1.34 -9.59
N ASP A 130 -11.64 -2.30 -10.45
CA ASP A 130 -11.60 -3.73 -10.14
C ASP A 130 -10.17 -4.23 -9.83
N LYS A 131 -9.17 -3.68 -10.49
CA LYS A 131 -7.76 -4.04 -10.28
C LYS A 131 -7.20 -3.59 -8.92
N MET A 132 -7.75 -2.52 -8.34
CA MET A 132 -7.18 -1.90 -7.14
C MET A 132 -8.27 -1.30 -6.24
N ARG A 133 -8.50 -1.95 -5.09
CA ARG A 133 -9.52 -1.48 -4.13
C ARG A 133 -9.32 -0.04 -3.65
N ALA A 134 -8.08 0.42 -3.52
CA ALA A 134 -7.75 1.78 -3.12
C ALA A 134 -8.36 2.86 -4.04
N SER A 135 -8.79 2.49 -5.24
CA SER A 135 -9.48 3.40 -6.18
C SER A 135 -10.71 4.09 -5.59
N ILE A 136 -11.34 3.52 -4.55
CA ILE A 136 -12.49 4.13 -3.86
C ILE A 136 -12.15 5.48 -3.20
N VAL A 137 -10.87 5.75 -2.91
CA VAL A 137 -10.45 7.01 -2.27
C VAL A 137 -10.63 8.25 -3.16
N VAL A 138 -10.87 8.08 -4.47
CA VAL A 138 -11.21 9.20 -5.36
C VAL A 138 -12.63 9.74 -5.12
N LEU A 139 -13.49 8.98 -4.43
CA LEU A 139 -14.88 9.37 -4.19
C LEU A 139 -14.98 10.68 -3.38
N GLY A 140 -14.23 10.79 -2.27
CA GLY A 140 -14.21 11.98 -1.41
C GLY A 140 -13.85 13.26 -2.18
N PRO A 141 -12.68 13.33 -2.82
CA PRO A 141 -12.27 14.53 -3.56
C PRO A 141 -13.17 14.84 -4.76
N LEU A 142 -13.72 13.84 -5.46
CA LEU A 142 -14.68 14.09 -6.53
C LEU A 142 -15.99 14.70 -5.98
N MET A 143 -16.54 14.16 -4.90
CA MET A 143 -17.72 14.75 -4.23
C MET A 143 -17.42 16.15 -3.74
N ALA A 144 -16.23 16.39 -3.18
CA ALA A 144 -15.83 17.71 -2.70
C ALA A 144 -15.84 18.76 -3.81
N ARG A 145 -15.18 18.46 -4.93
CA ARG A 145 -14.93 19.42 -6.01
C ARG A 145 -16.03 19.47 -7.06
N MET A 146 -16.55 18.28 -7.44
CA MET A 146 -17.49 18.15 -8.57
C MET A 146 -18.95 18.09 -8.15
N LYS A 147 -19.23 17.87 -6.86
CA LYS A 147 -20.58 17.64 -6.31
C LYS A 147 -21.31 16.44 -6.94
N ARG A 148 -20.58 15.65 -7.69
CA ARG A 148 -21.04 14.39 -8.31
C ARG A 148 -19.86 13.47 -8.56
N ALA A 149 -20.08 12.17 -8.45
CA ALA A 149 -19.12 11.16 -8.82
C ALA A 149 -19.81 9.86 -9.22
N GLN A 150 -19.19 9.11 -10.11
CA GLN A 150 -19.57 7.75 -10.42
C GLN A 150 -18.33 6.85 -10.29
N VAL A 151 -18.33 5.95 -9.31
CA VAL A 151 -17.18 5.08 -9.01
C VAL A 151 -17.66 3.64 -9.04
N SER A 152 -16.98 2.78 -9.78
CA SER A 152 -17.27 1.34 -9.76
C SER A 152 -17.10 0.77 -8.35
N LEU A 153 -17.88 -0.27 -8.01
CA LEU A 153 -17.63 -1.03 -6.78
C LEU A 153 -16.23 -1.63 -6.81
N PRO A 154 -15.45 -1.45 -5.75
CA PRO A 154 -14.04 -1.81 -5.77
C PRO A 154 -13.79 -3.30 -5.68
N GLY A 155 -12.93 -3.82 -6.56
CA GLY A 155 -12.33 -5.14 -6.51
C GLY A 155 -11.06 -5.22 -5.67
N GLY A 156 -10.02 -5.87 -6.19
CA GLY A 156 -8.71 -6.04 -5.55
C GLY A 156 -8.54 -7.37 -4.82
N ASP A 157 -7.55 -7.47 -3.92
CA ASP A 157 -7.21 -8.73 -3.24
C ASP A 157 -8.39 -9.30 -2.47
N ASP A 158 -8.66 -10.59 -2.71
CA ASP A 158 -9.77 -11.32 -2.12
C ASP A 158 -9.36 -11.98 -0.79
N PHE A 159 -9.48 -11.24 0.30
CA PHE A 159 -9.32 -11.73 1.66
C PHE A 159 -10.52 -11.42 2.58
N GLY A 160 -11.72 -11.47 1.99
CA GLY A 160 -12.99 -11.32 2.69
C GLY A 160 -13.75 -10.04 2.37
N HIS A 161 -14.95 -9.95 2.93
CA HIS A 161 -15.86 -8.83 2.71
C HIS A 161 -15.26 -7.54 3.28
N ARG A 162 -15.20 -6.51 2.43
CA ARG A 162 -14.72 -5.16 2.77
C ARG A 162 -15.72 -4.15 2.23
N PRO A 163 -16.82 -3.92 2.95
CA PRO A 163 -17.89 -3.02 2.50
C PRO A 163 -17.40 -1.58 2.40
N ILE A 164 -18.14 -0.77 1.64
CA ILE A 164 -17.89 0.67 1.49
C ILE A 164 -18.98 1.51 2.17
N ASP A 165 -19.83 0.87 2.96
CA ASP A 165 -20.95 1.46 3.69
C ASP A 165 -20.53 2.65 4.55
N MET A 166 -19.45 2.52 5.35
CA MET A 166 -18.92 3.62 6.15
C MET A 166 -18.50 4.84 5.30
N HIS A 167 -18.01 4.62 4.08
CA HIS A 167 -17.67 5.73 3.18
C HIS A 167 -18.94 6.47 2.75
N LEU A 168 -19.96 5.72 2.33
CA LEU A 168 -21.21 6.29 1.83
C LEU A 168 -22.00 6.95 2.95
N ASP A 169 -22.08 6.30 4.11
CA ASP A 169 -22.77 6.83 5.28
C ASP A 169 -22.14 8.16 5.73
N ALA A 170 -20.83 8.17 5.96
CA ALA A 170 -20.13 9.36 6.41
C ALA A 170 -20.21 10.53 5.39
N LEU A 171 -20.12 10.25 4.09
CA LEU A 171 -20.29 11.27 3.05
C LEU A 171 -21.75 11.73 2.96
N SER A 172 -22.73 10.86 3.30
CA SER A 172 -24.15 11.25 3.34
C SER A 172 -24.43 12.23 4.47
N HIS A 173 -23.73 12.11 5.60
CA HIS A 173 -23.81 13.13 6.68
C HIS A 173 -23.34 14.51 6.21
N LEU A 174 -22.39 14.58 5.26
CA LEU A 174 -21.98 15.86 4.64
C LEU A 174 -22.96 16.40 3.60
N GLY A 175 -24.10 15.73 3.37
CA GLY A 175 -25.15 16.15 2.42
C GLY A 175 -25.12 15.44 1.06
N CYS A 176 -24.32 14.38 0.90
CA CYS A 176 -24.31 13.58 -0.32
C CYS A 176 -25.47 12.58 -0.36
N THR A 177 -25.99 12.30 -1.53
CA THR A 177 -26.94 11.22 -1.78
C THR A 177 -26.32 10.20 -2.73
N PHE A 178 -26.43 8.91 -2.40
CA PHE A 178 -25.84 7.83 -3.18
C PHE A 178 -26.88 6.84 -3.68
N SER A 179 -26.66 6.31 -4.88
CA SER A 179 -27.37 5.16 -5.43
C SER A 179 -26.37 4.14 -5.95
N VAL A 180 -26.71 2.87 -5.80
CA VAL A 180 -25.91 1.76 -6.34
C VAL A 180 -26.70 1.09 -7.47
N SER A 181 -26.16 1.11 -8.67
CA SER A 181 -26.77 0.48 -9.85
C SER A 181 -25.70 0.06 -10.85
N HIS A 182 -25.94 -1.05 -11.56
CA HIS A 182 -25.05 -1.59 -12.60
C HIS A 182 -23.58 -1.75 -12.17
N GLY A 183 -23.33 -2.04 -10.89
CA GLY A 183 -21.97 -2.18 -10.35
C GLY A 183 -21.26 -0.85 -10.02
N TYR A 184 -21.97 0.28 -10.09
CA TYR A 184 -21.43 1.60 -9.76
C TYR A 184 -22.15 2.23 -8.57
N VAL A 185 -21.39 2.96 -7.78
CA VAL A 185 -21.88 3.96 -6.83
C VAL A 185 -21.93 5.30 -7.55
N SER A 186 -23.11 5.89 -7.60
CA SER A 186 -23.34 7.24 -8.15
C SER A 186 -23.71 8.17 -7.00
N GLY A 187 -22.90 9.21 -6.78
CA GLY A 187 -23.11 10.22 -5.76
C GLY A 187 -23.45 11.56 -6.36
N VAL A 188 -24.35 12.30 -5.72
CA VAL A 188 -24.67 13.70 -6.01
C VAL A 188 -24.79 14.48 -4.72
N CYS A 189 -24.46 15.76 -4.78
CA CYS A 189 -24.56 16.69 -3.66
C CYS A 189 -24.81 18.09 -4.19
N GLU A 190 -25.74 18.82 -3.58
CA GLU A 190 -25.92 20.26 -3.90
C GLU A 190 -24.83 21.06 -3.22
N GLU A 191 -24.63 20.83 -1.93
CA GLU A 191 -23.63 21.50 -1.10
C GLU A 191 -23.09 20.52 -0.05
N LEU A 192 -21.79 20.60 0.23
CA LEU A 192 -21.18 19.85 1.35
C LEU A 192 -21.22 20.75 2.59
N ILE A 193 -21.90 20.29 3.61
CA ILE A 193 -22.04 20.99 4.89
C ILE A 193 -21.31 20.22 5.97
N GLY A 194 -20.41 20.88 6.70
CA GLY A 194 -19.68 20.28 7.79
C GLY A 194 -20.60 19.77 8.89
N GLN A 195 -20.30 18.59 9.42
CA GLN A 195 -21.09 17.86 10.42
C GLN A 195 -20.19 17.13 11.42
N ASP A 196 -20.79 16.72 12.53
CA ASP A 196 -20.17 15.77 13.44
C ASP A 196 -20.39 14.36 12.94
N ILE A 197 -19.29 13.66 12.59
CA ILE A 197 -19.29 12.32 12.00
C ILE A 197 -18.61 11.36 12.96
N VAL A 198 -19.26 10.23 13.25
CA VAL A 198 -18.70 9.15 14.05
C VAL A 198 -18.54 7.92 13.18
N LEU A 199 -17.31 7.42 13.01
CA LEU A 199 -17.07 6.17 12.29
C LEU A 199 -17.28 4.99 13.25
N GLU A 200 -18.08 3.99 12.85
CA GLU A 200 -18.30 2.78 13.67
C GLU A 200 -17.02 2.00 13.92
N PHE A 201 -16.10 2.06 12.96
CA PHE A 201 -14.78 1.45 13.04
C PHE A 201 -13.73 2.45 12.51
N PRO A 202 -12.51 2.53 13.08
CA PRO A 202 -11.46 3.43 12.61
C PRO A 202 -10.92 2.95 11.25
N SER A 203 -11.76 3.06 10.22
CA SER A 203 -11.44 2.68 8.86
C SER A 203 -10.53 3.72 8.23
N HIS A 204 -9.34 3.30 7.86
CA HIS A 204 -8.32 4.08 7.18
C HIS A 204 -8.88 4.79 5.91
N THR A 205 -9.45 4.03 4.97
CA THR A 205 -9.94 4.61 3.71
C THR A 205 -11.23 5.40 3.84
N ALA A 206 -12.11 5.07 4.81
CA ALA A 206 -13.29 5.88 5.09
C ALA A 206 -12.87 7.22 5.70
N THR A 207 -11.94 7.23 6.66
CA THR A 207 -11.34 8.47 7.20
C THR A 207 -10.76 9.34 6.08
N ASP A 208 -9.99 8.74 5.14
CA ASP A 208 -9.39 9.47 4.02
C ASP A 208 -10.45 10.14 3.13
N ASN A 209 -11.51 9.42 2.76
CA ASN A 209 -12.58 9.97 1.93
C ASN A 209 -13.33 11.11 2.61
N VAL A 210 -13.69 10.93 3.88
CA VAL A 210 -14.40 11.96 4.66
C VAL A 210 -13.51 13.19 4.84
N LEU A 211 -12.24 12.99 5.20
CA LEU A 211 -11.25 14.05 5.36
C LEU A 211 -11.12 14.88 4.08
N MET A 212 -10.90 14.21 2.93
CA MET A 212 -10.78 14.89 1.63
C MET A 212 -12.08 15.59 1.19
N ALA A 213 -13.24 15.05 1.56
CA ALA A 213 -14.51 15.74 1.29
C ALA A 213 -14.69 16.96 2.17
N SER A 214 -14.34 16.87 3.44
CA SER A 214 -14.57 17.91 4.45
C SER A 214 -13.74 19.17 4.24
N VAL A 215 -12.56 19.09 3.61
CA VAL A 215 -11.71 20.28 3.38
C VAL A 215 -12.34 21.33 2.48
N LEU A 216 -13.32 20.96 1.64
CA LEU A 216 -14.09 21.87 0.80
C LEU A 216 -15.58 21.95 1.21
N ALA A 217 -15.94 21.42 2.37
CA ALA A 217 -17.29 21.59 2.93
C ALA A 217 -17.50 23.01 3.46
N ASP A 218 -18.73 23.46 3.51
CA ASP A 218 -19.08 24.69 4.25
C ASP A 218 -19.08 24.39 5.75
N SER A 219 -18.49 25.28 6.55
CA SER A 219 -18.37 25.15 8.02
C SER A 219 -17.33 24.11 8.52
N VAL A 220 -17.50 23.60 9.72
CA VAL A 220 -16.57 22.70 10.42
C VAL A 220 -17.10 21.28 10.39
N THR A 221 -16.24 20.33 10.12
CA THR A 221 -16.50 18.89 10.28
C THR A 221 -15.66 18.33 11.41
N THR A 222 -16.26 17.54 12.30
CA THR A 222 -15.52 16.67 13.24
C THR A 222 -15.64 15.23 12.79
N ILE A 223 -14.55 14.45 12.93
CA ILE A 223 -14.54 13.03 12.63
C ILE A 223 -14.07 12.30 13.88
N ASP A 224 -15.01 11.66 14.55
CA ASP A 224 -14.73 10.83 15.73
C ASP A 224 -14.49 9.37 15.34
N ASN A 225 -13.68 8.70 16.13
CA ASN A 225 -13.16 7.36 15.87
C ASN A 225 -12.43 7.28 14.51
N ALA A 226 -11.76 8.37 14.14
CA ALA A 226 -10.93 8.44 12.95
C ALA A 226 -9.74 7.47 13.02
N ALA A 227 -9.29 6.99 11.88
CA ALA A 227 -8.06 6.22 11.75
C ALA A 227 -6.84 7.09 12.09
N ARG A 228 -5.83 6.49 12.74
CA ARG A 228 -4.66 7.19 13.30
C ARG A 228 -3.36 6.81 12.63
N GLU A 229 -3.42 6.01 11.57
CA GLU A 229 -2.27 5.50 10.83
C GLU A 229 -1.36 6.64 10.34
N PRO A 230 -0.04 6.42 10.32
CA PRO A 230 0.92 7.40 9.77
C PRO A 230 0.53 7.89 8.37
N GLU A 231 -0.06 7.03 7.56
CA GLU A 231 -0.51 7.35 6.20
C GLU A 231 -1.70 8.33 6.20
N VAL A 232 -2.54 8.33 7.25
CA VAL A 232 -3.60 9.35 7.42
C VAL A 232 -2.98 10.69 7.83
N CYS A 233 -1.98 10.65 8.71
CA CYS A 233 -1.23 11.85 9.10
C CYS A 233 -0.50 12.47 7.89
N ASP A 234 0.02 11.65 6.99
CA ASP A 234 0.68 12.07 5.75
C ASP A 234 -0.31 12.78 4.81
N LEU A 235 -1.52 12.22 4.66
CA LEU A 235 -2.60 12.89 3.93
C LEU A 235 -2.96 14.25 4.57
N VAL A 236 -3.09 14.31 5.90
CA VAL A 236 -3.34 15.58 6.60
C VAL A 236 -2.24 16.60 6.32
N ALA A 237 -0.96 16.18 6.37
CA ALA A 237 0.16 17.05 6.07
C ALA A 237 0.09 17.63 4.66
N MET A 238 -0.15 16.80 3.64
CA MET A 238 -0.34 17.27 2.26
C MET A 238 -1.54 18.22 2.12
N LEU A 239 -2.67 17.91 2.76
CA LEU A 239 -3.84 18.79 2.72
C LEU A 239 -3.55 20.14 3.39
N GLN A 240 -2.76 20.17 4.47
CA GLN A 240 -2.31 21.41 5.11
C GLN A 240 -1.38 22.23 4.21
N GLU A 241 -0.45 21.58 3.49
CA GLU A 241 0.37 22.22 2.45
C GLU A 241 -0.50 22.82 1.33
N MET A 242 -1.61 22.15 0.98
CA MET A 242 -2.60 22.66 0.03
C MET A 242 -3.42 23.85 0.58
N GLY A 243 -3.28 24.17 1.87
CA GLY A 243 -3.99 25.28 2.52
C GLY A 243 -5.20 24.86 3.34
N ALA A 244 -5.47 23.58 3.52
CA ALA A 244 -6.53 23.09 4.40
C ALA A 244 -6.18 23.32 5.88
N LYS A 245 -7.22 23.43 6.71
CA LYS A 245 -7.08 23.57 8.16
C LYS A 245 -7.63 22.32 8.85
N VAL A 246 -6.70 21.43 9.24
CA VAL A 246 -7.01 20.15 9.89
C VAL A 246 -6.27 20.09 11.22
N GLU A 247 -6.97 19.74 12.29
CA GLU A 247 -6.45 19.54 13.65
C GLU A 247 -6.67 18.11 14.08
N GLY A 248 -5.83 17.57 14.99
CA GLY A 248 -6.00 16.26 15.59
C GLY A 248 -5.35 15.10 14.82
N ALA A 249 -4.48 15.35 13.83
CA ALA A 249 -3.75 14.30 13.12
C ALA A 249 -3.08 13.31 14.08
N GLY A 250 -3.21 12.00 13.83
CA GLY A 250 -2.68 10.95 14.70
C GLY A 250 -3.54 10.64 15.95
N THR A 251 -4.64 11.36 16.14
CA THR A 251 -5.63 11.07 17.19
C THR A 251 -6.91 10.45 16.60
N SER A 252 -7.80 9.95 17.45
CA SER A 252 -9.11 9.44 17.02
C SER A 252 -10.13 10.53 16.77
N HIS A 253 -9.78 11.81 16.92
CA HIS A 253 -10.64 12.95 16.72
C HIS A 253 -9.97 13.95 15.79
N LEU A 254 -10.52 14.09 14.59
CA LEU A 254 -10.09 15.09 13.61
C LEU A 254 -11.09 16.24 13.55
N ARG A 255 -10.58 17.45 13.43
CA ARG A 255 -11.39 18.65 13.22
C ARG A 255 -10.94 19.35 11.94
N VAL A 256 -11.82 19.46 10.99
CA VAL A 256 -11.57 20.04 9.67
C VAL A 256 -12.37 21.33 9.54
N ILE A 257 -11.69 22.43 9.25
CA ILE A 257 -12.35 23.70 8.94
C ILE A 257 -12.38 23.83 7.42
N GLY A 258 -13.56 23.81 6.84
CA GLY A 258 -13.71 23.89 5.40
C GLY A 258 -13.14 25.20 4.82
N THR A 259 -12.60 25.11 3.61
CA THR A 259 -12.03 26.23 2.87
C THR A 259 -12.66 26.37 1.49
N LYS A 260 -12.67 27.59 0.95
CA LYS A 260 -13.22 27.84 -0.38
C LYS A 260 -12.28 27.46 -1.53
N SER A 261 -11.00 27.36 -1.26
CA SER A 261 -9.99 27.05 -2.28
C SER A 261 -8.76 26.38 -1.65
N LEU A 262 -8.14 25.53 -2.43
CA LEU A 262 -6.85 24.88 -2.14
C LEU A 262 -5.86 25.23 -3.26
N THR A 263 -4.57 25.06 -2.97
CA THR A 263 -3.46 25.21 -3.92
C THR A 263 -2.73 23.90 -4.12
N PRO A 264 -2.07 23.68 -5.27
CA PRO A 264 -1.26 22.47 -5.48
C PRO A 264 -0.17 22.31 -4.43
N ALA A 265 0.10 21.07 -4.03
CA ALA A 265 1.16 20.71 -3.08
C ALA A 265 2.44 20.24 -3.79
N ASP A 266 3.55 20.33 -3.06
CA ASP A 266 4.83 19.69 -3.36
C ASP A 266 5.24 18.86 -2.13
N HIS A 267 4.79 17.59 -2.09
CA HIS A 267 4.78 16.74 -0.91
C HIS A 267 5.67 15.51 -1.08
N GLU A 268 6.34 15.08 0.00
CA GLU A 268 7.15 13.86 0.04
C GLU A 268 6.42 12.76 0.82
N VAL A 269 6.19 11.62 0.16
CA VAL A 269 5.55 10.43 0.74
C VAL A 269 6.39 9.86 1.89
N ILE A 270 5.78 9.59 3.03
CA ILE A 270 6.44 8.92 4.16
C ILE A 270 6.96 7.53 3.78
N PRO A 271 8.01 7.01 4.46
CA PRO A 271 8.54 5.67 4.19
C PRO A 271 7.53 4.57 4.53
N ASP A 272 7.54 3.48 3.73
CA ASP A 272 6.62 2.35 3.90
C ASP A 272 6.97 1.48 5.10
N ARG A 273 6.20 1.64 6.17
CA ARG A 273 6.34 0.81 7.39
C ARG A 273 6.09 -0.68 7.14
N VAL A 274 5.35 -1.06 6.09
CA VAL A 274 5.08 -2.48 5.79
C VAL A 274 6.24 -3.10 5.02
N GLU A 275 6.89 -2.34 4.14
CA GLU A 275 8.15 -2.79 3.54
C GLU A 275 9.24 -2.93 4.62
N ALA A 276 9.40 -1.95 5.51
CA ALA A 276 10.34 -2.04 6.63
C ALA A 276 10.07 -3.27 7.51
N ALA A 277 8.81 -3.55 7.83
CA ALA A 277 8.37 -4.74 8.57
C ALA A 277 8.79 -6.03 7.86
N THR A 278 8.72 -6.08 6.54
CA THR A 278 9.13 -7.24 5.72
C THR A 278 10.62 -7.54 5.89
N PHE A 279 11.48 -6.51 5.81
CA PHE A 279 12.92 -6.67 6.02
C PHE A 279 13.25 -7.02 7.48
N ILE A 280 12.56 -6.43 8.47
CA ILE A 280 12.71 -6.80 9.88
C ILE A 280 12.41 -8.29 10.09
N CYS A 281 11.33 -8.79 9.49
CA CYS A 281 10.96 -10.20 9.57
C CYS A 281 11.99 -11.10 8.86
N ALA A 282 12.49 -10.70 7.68
CA ALA A 282 13.50 -11.46 6.94
C ALA A 282 14.81 -11.57 7.74
N VAL A 283 15.34 -10.45 8.26
CA VAL A 283 16.54 -10.45 9.11
C VAL A 283 16.30 -11.27 10.39
N GLY A 284 15.09 -11.19 10.96
CA GLY A 284 14.72 -11.93 12.18
C GLY A 284 14.96 -13.42 12.04
N VAL A 285 14.60 -14.03 10.90
CA VAL A 285 14.68 -15.49 10.71
C VAL A 285 15.95 -15.96 10.00
N LEU A 286 16.56 -15.10 9.18
CA LEU A 286 17.81 -15.43 8.45
C LEU A 286 19.06 -15.10 9.28
N GLY A 287 18.93 -14.16 10.20
CA GLY A 287 20.07 -13.57 10.90
C GLY A 287 20.74 -12.47 10.10
N GLY A 288 21.82 -11.91 10.66
CA GLY A 288 22.63 -10.87 10.03
C GLY A 288 22.43 -9.47 10.61
N GLU A 289 22.86 -8.46 9.87
CA GLU A 289 22.78 -7.05 10.23
C GLU A 289 22.40 -6.21 9.02
N VAL A 290 21.25 -5.53 9.07
CA VAL A 290 20.74 -4.71 7.98
C VAL A 290 20.34 -3.34 8.49
N GLN A 291 20.84 -2.29 7.83
CA GLN A 291 20.38 -0.92 8.01
C GLN A 291 19.18 -0.65 7.10
N LEU A 292 18.05 -0.27 7.70
CA LEU A 292 16.82 0.14 7.00
C LEU A 292 16.77 1.67 6.94
N ASP A 293 17.30 2.26 5.87
CA ASP A 293 17.34 3.70 5.71
C ASP A 293 15.96 4.28 5.48
N GLY A 294 15.63 5.32 6.23
CA GLY A 294 14.34 5.98 6.22
C GLY A 294 13.26 5.29 7.06
N ALA A 295 13.46 4.05 7.54
CA ALA A 295 12.49 3.38 8.39
C ALA A 295 12.27 4.14 9.71
N ARG A 296 11.00 4.23 10.15
CA ARG A 296 10.60 4.97 11.35
C ARG A 296 9.99 4.05 12.40
N ASN A 297 10.56 4.03 13.60
CA ASN A 297 10.07 3.22 14.71
C ASN A 297 8.66 3.65 15.16
N ASP A 298 8.40 4.96 15.22
CA ASP A 298 7.12 5.54 15.63
C ASP A 298 5.95 5.16 14.69
N HIS A 299 6.24 4.76 13.44
CA HIS A 299 5.23 4.26 12.51
C HIS A 299 4.84 2.80 12.76
N MET A 300 5.64 2.03 13.54
CA MET A 300 5.43 0.59 13.73
C MET A 300 5.86 0.09 15.12
N ASP A 301 5.78 0.92 16.16
CA ASP A 301 6.28 0.65 17.51
C ASP A 301 5.82 -0.72 18.06
N MET A 302 4.54 -1.07 17.90
CA MET A 302 4.03 -2.35 18.40
C MET A 302 4.65 -3.56 17.67
N LEU A 303 4.91 -3.47 16.37
CA LEU A 303 5.64 -4.51 15.64
C LEU A 303 7.07 -4.65 16.18
N VAL A 304 7.79 -3.51 16.30
CA VAL A 304 9.17 -3.50 16.81
C VAL A 304 9.25 -4.11 18.19
N ARG A 305 8.32 -3.79 19.10
CA ARG A 305 8.23 -4.42 20.43
C ARG A 305 8.02 -5.93 20.35
N LYS A 306 7.16 -6.40 19.44
CA LYS A 306 6.93 -7.84 19.24
C LYS A 306 8.18 -8.53 18.68
N MET A 307 8.86 -7.96 17.69
CA MET A 307 10.07 -8.52 17.14
C MET A 307 11.23 -8.56 18.15
N ARG A 308 11.37 -7.49 18.96
CA ARG A 308 12.33 -7.50 20.08
C ARG A 308 12.02 -8.61 21.09
N LYS A 309 10.74 -8.85 21.42
CA LYS A 309 10.34 -9.95 22.29
C LYS A 309 10.66 -11.32 21.68
N MET A 310 10.60 -11.45 20.36
CA MET A 310 11.01 -12.65 19.63
C MET A 310 12.54 -12.85 19.59
N GLY A 311 13.34 -11.85 19.98
CA GLY A 311 14.81 -11.95 20.05
C GLY A 311 15.54 -11.11 19.00
N VAL A 312 14.84 -10.36 18.16
CA VAL A 312 15.46 -9.48 17.15
C VAL A 312 15.92 -8.17 17.81
N ASP A 313 17.18 -7.80 17.66
CA ASP A 313 17.69 -6.50 18.10
C ASP A 313 17.39 -5.44 17.03
N ILE A 314 16.68 -4.39 17.42
CA ILE A 314 16.29 -3.29 16.53
C ILE A 314 16.67 -1.99 17.24
N THR A 315 17.56 -1.22 16.65
CA THR A 315 18.04 0.03 17.21
C THR A 315 17.77 1.18 16.24
N GLU A 316 17.19 2.26 16.73
CA GLU A 316 16.97 3.49 15.95
C GLU A 316 18.25 4.34 15.92
N ASN A 317 18.57 4.91 14.75
CA ASN A 317 19.68 5.83 14.54
C ASN A 317 19.26 6.97 13.59
N SER A 318 20.19 7.85 13.26
CA SER A 318 19.91 9.02 12.40
C SER A 318 19.48 8.69 10.97
N SER A 319 19.79 7.49 10.47
CA SER A 319 19.42 7.05 9.11
C SER A 319 18.12 6.25 9.09
N GLY A 320 17.67 5.69 10.21
CA GLY A 320 16.50 4.84 10.30
C GLY A 320 16.63 3.74 11.36
N LEU A 321 16.42 2.49 10.99
CA LEU A 321 16.48 1.35 11.92
C LEU A 321 17.63 0.39 11.54
N LEU A 322 18.46 0.07 12.51
CA LEU A 322 19.44 -1.01 12.41
C LEU A 322 18.86 -2.27 13.03
N VAL A 323 18.77 -3.33 12.23
CA VAL A 323 18.17 -4.62 12.61
C VAL A 323 19.26 -5.68 12.66
N ARG A 324 19.34 -6.40 13.79
CA ARG A 324 20.30 -7.52 14.00
C ARG A 324 19.57 -8.75 14.51
N SER A 325 19.99 -9.91 14.06
CA SER A 325 19.50 -11.19 14.58
C SER A 325 20.58 -12.27 14.39
N ASP A 326 20.54 -13.28 15.22
CA ASP A 326 21.30 -14.52 15.03
C ASP A 326 20.51 -15.59 14.26
N GLY A 327 19.28 -15.24 13.81
CA GLY A 327 18.36 -16.15 13.13
C GLY A 327 17.50 -17.00 14.08
N SER A 328 17.71 -16.89 15.40
CA SER A 328 16.95 -17.63 16.42
C SER A 328 15.79 -16.78 16.93
N VAL A 329 14.56 -17.19 16.63
CA VAL A 329 13.36 -16.46 17.04
C VAL A 329 12.52 -17.29 18.00
N ARG A 330 11.96 -16.63 19.03
CA ARG A 330 11.09 -17.24 20.04
C ARG A 330 9.63 -17.04 19.71
N ALA A 331 8.80 -18.01 20.06
CA ALA A 331 7.37 -17.91 19.94
C ALA A 331 6.80 -16.72 20.72
N THR A 332 5.82 -16.03 20.15
CA THR A 332 5.18 -14.89 20.79
C THR A 332 3.77 -14.74 20.24
N ASP A 333 2.77 -14.60 21.11
CA ASP A 333 1.39 -14.35 20.70
C ASP A 333 1.24 -12.95 20.11
N VAL A 334 0.45 -12.85 19.03
CA VAL A 334 0.17 -11.61 18.32
C VAL A 334 -1.32 -11.46 18.04
N SER A 335 -1.86 -10.28 18.25
CA SER A 335 -3.24 -9.93 17.85
C SER A 335 -3.20 -8.70 16.94
N THR A 336 -3.88 -8.78 15.80
CA THR A 336 -4.06 -7.61 14.93
C THR A 336 -5.08 -6.65 15.54
N LEU A 337 -4.77 -5.36 15.47
CA LEU A 337 -5.62 -4.29 16.00
C LEU A 337 -5.45 -3.04 15.11
N PRO A 338 -6.43 -2.12 15.11
CA PRO A 338 -6.24 -0.80 14.52
C PRO A 338 -4.99 -0.12 15.11
N TYR A 339 -4.38 0.76 14.31
CA TYR A 339 -3.20 1.51 14.73
C TYR A 339 -3.44 2.25 16.07
N PRO A 340 -2.47 2.24 17.01
CA PRO A 340 -1.07 1.79 16.90
C PRO A 340 -0.84 0.30 17.22
N GLY A 341 -1.86 -0.55 17.18
CA GLY A 341 -1.72 -1.99 17.33
C GLY A 341 -0.94 -2.64 16.18
N VAL A 342 -0.79 -3.96 16.23
CA VAL A 342 -0.15 -4.71 15.13
C VAL A 342 -1.08 -4.72 13.94
N ALA A 343 -0.66 -4.10 12.83
CA ALA A 343 -1.45 -4.04 11.61
C ALA A 343 -1.66 -5.42 10.99
N THR A 344 -2.85 -5.66 10.43
CA THR A 344 -3.17 -6.91 9.72
C THR A 344 -2.22 -7.16 8.53
N ASP A 345 -1.62 -6.11 7.95
CA ASP A 345 -0.63 -6.21 6.88
C ASP A 345 0.68 -6.86 7.34
N TYR A 346 1.04 -6.79 8.62
CA TYR A 346 2.23 -7.46 9.17
C TYR A 346 1.99 -8.95 9.45
N LYS A 347 0.73 -9.35 9.66
CA LYS A 347 0.39 -10.71 10.10
C LYS A 347 0.99 -11.81 9.22
N PRO A 348 0.92 -11.77 7.87
CA PRO A 348 1.49 -12.84 7.05
C PRO A 348 2.99 -13.03 7.28
N MET A 349 3.78 -11.93 7.34
CA MET A 349 5.21 -12.00 7.60
C MET A 349 5.50 -12.51 9.01
N ILE A 350 4.74 -12.08 10.02
CA ILE A 350 4.88 -12.57 11.39
C ILE A 350 4.60 -14.07 11.46
N VAL A 351 3.57 -14.57 10.77
CA VAL A 351 3.28 -16.02 10.72
C VAL A 351 4.40 -16.80 10.04
N ALA A 352 5.01 -16.26 8.99
CA ALA A 352 6.20 -16.86 8.37
C ALA A 352 7.37 -16.96 9.36
N VAL A 353 7.64 -15.89 10.13
CA VAL A 353 8.65 -15.88 11.22
C VAL A 353 8.32 -16.92 12.28
N LEU A 354 7.09 -16.96 12.75
CA LEU A 354 6.65 -17.89 13.79
C LEU A 354 6.66 -19.35 13.33
N SER A 355 6.60 -19.62 12.01
CA SER A 355 6.67 -20.99 11.47
C SER A 355 8.01 -21.69 11.73
N VAL A 356 9.07 -20.91 12.00
CA VAL A 356 10.41 -21.43 12.35
C VAL A 356 10.86 -21.03 13.76
N SER A 357 9.98 -20.43 14.56
CA SER A 357 10.29 -20.00 15.93
C SER A 357 10.37 -21.16 16.94
N ASP A 358 11.14 -21.00 18.00
CA ASP A 358 11.11 -21.94 19.11
C ASP A 358 9.82 -21.74 19.96
N GLY A 359 8.94 -22.75 19.94
CA GLY A 359 7.73 -22.80 20.72
C GLY A 359 6.41 -22.77 19.92
N VAL A 360 5.35 -22.36 20.60
CA VAL A 360 3.99 -22.27 20.05
C VAL A 360 3.45 -20.86 20.22
N SER A 361 2.85 -20.32 19.18
CA SER A 361 2.23 -18.99 19.16
C SER A 361 0.78 -19.05 18.74
N ILE A 362 -0.03 -18.15 19.29
CA ILE A 362 -1.39 -17.88 18.83
C ILE A 362 -1.40 -16.50 18.15
N VAL A 363 -1.81 -16.50 16.88
CA VAL A 363 -2.00 -15.25 16.12
C VAL A 363 -3.49 -15.04 15.92
N THR A 364 -4.01 -13.93 16.44
CA THR A 364 -5.43 -13.58 16.37
C THR A 364 -5.66 -12.49 15.33
N GLU A 365 -6.53 -12.73 14.34
CA GLU A 365 -6.94 -11.75 13.34
C GLU A 365 -8.28 -11.13 13.72
N ASN A 366 -8.26 -9.87 14.14
CA ASN A 366 -9.46 -9.16 14.57
C ASN A 366 -10.06 -8.23 13.51
N LEU A 367 -9.37 -8.04 12.37
CA LEU A 367 -9.77 -7.03 11.38
C LEU A 367 -10.40 -7.68 10.13
N PHE A 368 -9.80 -8.76 9.60
CA PHE A 368 -10.26 -9.44 8.38
C PHE A 368 -10.28 -10.95 8.56
N SER A 369 -11.44 -11.49 8.90
CA SER A 369 -11.63 -12.91 9.24
C SER A 369 -11.26 -13.90 8.11
N GLY A 370 -11.27 -13.46 6.84
CA GLY A 370 -10.91 -14.29 5.69
C GLY A 370 -9.44 -14.26 5.26
N ARG A 371 -8.58 -13.50 5.95
CA ARG A 371 -7.19 -13.27 5.52
C ARG A 371 -6.23 -14.38 5.97
N PHE A 372 -6.49 -15.63 5.49
CA PHE A 372 -5.72 -16.82 5.87
C PHE A 372 -5.26 -17.69 4.68
N ARG A 373 -5.52 -17.31 3.44
CA ARG A 373 -5.20 -18.12 2.24
C ARG A 373 -3.72 -18.51 2.13
N TYR A 374 -2.81 -17.67 2.59
CA TYR A 374 -1.36 -17.96 2.57
C TYR A 374 -0.95 -19.12 3.51
N ILE A 375 -1.81 -19.49 4.46
CA ILE A 375 -1.50 -20.57 5.41
C ILE A 375 -1.42 -21.92 4.70
N ASP A 376 -2.24 -22.16 3.70
CA ASP A 376 -2.19 -23.40 2.94
C ASP A 376 -0.89 -23.49 2.13
N GLU A 377 -0.38 -22.36 1.66
CA GLU A 377 0.93 -22.32 0.99
C GLU A 377 2.09 -22.57 1.98
N LEU A 378 2.03 -22.01 3.19
CA LEU A 378 3.01 -22.33 4.25
C LEU A 378 2.93 -23.82 4.68
N ARG A 379 1.74 -24.41 4.71
CA ARG A 379 1.58 -25.84 4.95
C ARG A 379 2.21 -26.71 3.86
N ARG A 380 2.18 -26.28 2.58
CA ARG A 380 2.94 -26.94 1.49
C ARG A 380 4.42 -26.94 1.76
N MET A 381 4.93 -25.94 2.45
CA MET A 381 6.32 -25.85 2.90
C MET A 381 6.58 -26.58 4.22
N ALA A 382 5.69 -27.47 4.66
CA ALA A 382 5.74 -28.23 5.91
C ALA A 382 5.63 -27.40 7.20
N ALA A 383 5.08 -26.19 7.17
CA ALA A 383 4.78 -25.44 8.38
C ALA A 383 3.67 -26.12 9.21
N ASN A 384 3.84 -26.18 10.53
CA ASN A 384 2.86 -26.76 11.45
C ASN A 384 1.90 -25.67 11.95
N ILE A 385 0.86 -25.43 11.16
CA ILE A 385 -0.11 -24.35 11.41
C ILE A 385 -1.52 -24.95 11.42
N ARG A 386 -2.32 -24.54 12.44
CA ARG A 386 -3.76 -24.87 12.54
C ARG A 386 -4.57 -23.56 12.60
N THR A 387 -5.66 -23.50 11.88
CA THR A 387 -6.59 -22.37 11.88
C THR A 387 -7.86 -22.76 12.64
N GLU A 388 -8.29 -21.91 13.59
CA GLU A 388 -9.52 -22.06 14.38
C GLU A 388 -10.25 -20.71 14.45
N GLY A 389 -11.32 -20.56 13.68
CA GLY A 389 -12.06 -19.29 13.56
C GLY A 389 -11.13 -18.17 13.09
N HIS A 390 -10.94 -17.15 13.91
CA HIS A 390 -10.05 -16.03 13.64
C HIS A 390 -8.66 -16.16 14.30
N HIS A 391 -8.35 -17.36 14.83
CA HIS A 391 -7.05 -17.67 15.40
C HIS A 391 -6.23 -18.59 14.51
N VAL A 392 -4.93 -18.40 14.54
CA VAL A 392 -3.93 -19.28 13.93
C VAL A 392 -2.99 -19.76 15.02
N ILE A 393 -2.94 -21.07 15.22
CA ILE A 393 -1.99 -21.71 16.13
C ILE A 393 -0.79 -22.13 15.29
N VAL A 394 0.36 -21.52 15.56
CA VAL A 394 1.61 -21.80 14.86
C VAL A 394 2.54 -22.53 15.82
N ARG A 395 2.91 -23.75 15.49
CA ARG A 395 3.97 -24.48 16.16
C ARG A 395 5.21 -24.40 15.29
N GLY A 396 6.22 -23.70 15.74
CA GLY A 396 7.45 -23.58 14.99
C GLY A 396 8.11 -24.96 14.71
N VAL A 397 8.67 -25.08 13.54
CA VAL A 397 9.40 -26.27 13.09
C VAL A 397 10.88 -25.95 12.88
N ASN A 398 11.75 -26.95 13.03
CA ASN A 398 13.19 -26.73 12.86
C ASN A 398 13.54 -26.32 11.43
N ARG A 399 12.75 -26.75 10.42
CA ARG A 399 12.99 -26.47 9.01
C ARG A 399 11.67 -26.43 8.25
N LEU A 400 11.57 -25.49 7.33
CA LEU A 400 10.60 -25.51 6.25
C LEU A 400 11.19 -26.26 5.04
N SER A 401 10.35 -26.70 4.13
CA SER A 401 10.74 -27.39 2.89
C SER A 401 10.43 -26.50 1.70
N GLY A 402 11.36 -26.38 0.77
CA GLY A 402 11.13 -25.75 -0.53
C GLY A 402 9.98 -26.44 -1.27
N ALA A 403 9.13 -25.64 -1.92
CA ALA A 403 7.93 -26.13 -2.62
C ALA A 403 7.49 -25.15 -3.73
N PRO A 404 6.75 -25.64 -4.75
CA PRO A 404 5.98 -24.75 -5.62
C PRO A 404 4.79 -24.17 -4.85
N ILE A 405 4.72 -22.84 -4.76
CA ILE A 405 3.74 -22.08 -4.01
C ILE A 405 3.21 -20.88 -4.82
N LYS A 406 2.07 -20.31 -4.41
CA LYS A 406 1.46 -19.19 -5.10
C LYS A 406 1.19 -18.03 -4.16
N ALA A 407 1.64 -16.83 -4.53
CA ALA A 407 1.30 -15.59 -3.84
C ALA A 407 -0.20 -15.26 -4.06
N PRO A 408 -1.06 -15.30 -3.02
CA PRO A 408 -2.47 -15.02 -3.17
C PRO A 408 -2.81 -13.52 -3.06
N ASP A 409 -1.95 -12.73 -2.45
CA ASP A 409 -2.06 -11.29 -2.27
C ASP A 409 -0.66 -10.68 -2.04
N ILE A 410 -0.60 -9.33 -1.98
CA ILE A 410 0.63 -8.55 -1.84
C ILE A 410 1.46 -8.98 -0.62
N ARG A 411 0.84 -9.02 0.57
CA ARG A 411 1.54 -9.24 1.85
C ARG A 411 1.83 -10.71 2.10
N ALA A 412 0.91 -11.57 1.67
CA ALA A 412 1.13 -13.00 1.66
C ALA A 412 2.29 -13.38 0.73
N GLY A 413 2.40 -12.77 -0.44
CA GLY A 413 3.53 -12.98 -1.35
C GLY A 413 4.88 -12.67 -0.70
N ALA A 414 5.01 -11.53 -0.04
CA ALA A 414 6.22 -11.17 0.69
C ALA A 414 6.52 -12.15 1.84
N ALA A 415 5.51 -12.60 2.57
CA ALA A 415 5.65 -13.60 3.63
C ALA A 415 6.14 -14.95 3.10
N LEU A 416 5.64 -15.37 1.93
CA LEU A 416 6.07 -16.61 1.27
C LEU A 416 7.51 -16.50 0.77
N VAL A 417 7.96 -15.31 0.32
CA VAL A 417 9.38 -15.08 0.01
C VAL A 417 10.24 -15.27 1.26
N ILE A 418 9.86 -14.66 2.40
CA ILE A 418 10.60 -14.84 3.68
C ILE A 418 10.66 -16.32 4.07
N ALA A 419 9.53 -17.03 4.00
CA ALA A 419 9.49 -18.47 4.32
C ALA A 419 10.38 -19.31 3.37
N ALA A 420 10.40 -18.97 2.08
CA ALA A 420 11.21 -19.64 1.08
C ALA A 420 12.73 -19.44 1.29
N LEU A 421 13.13 -18.24 1.76
CA LEU A 421 14.54 -17.94 2.04
C LEU A 421 15.12 -18.80 3.20
N VAL A 422 14.29 -19.23 4.16
CA VAL A 422 14.72 -20.10 5.27
C VAL A 422 14.45 -21.60 5.02
N ALA A 423 13.70 -21.94 3.96
CA ALA A 423 13.33 -23.31 3.64
C ALA A 423 14.51 -24.09 3.06
N GLU A 424 14.61 -25.37 3.41
CA GLU A 424 15.60 -26.29 2.82
C GLU A 424 15.23 -26.60 1.35
N GLY A 425 16.19 -26.46 0.45
CA GLY A 425 15.99 -26.66 -0.99
C GLY A 425 15.57 -25.38 -1.71
N GLN A 426 14.73 -25.53 -2.73
CA GLN A 426 14.31 -24.45 -3.62
C GLN A 426 12.78 -24.34 -3.65
N SER A 427 12.27 -23.12 -3.64
CA SER A 427 10.87 -22.81 -3.84
C SER A 427 10.65 -22.06 -5.15
N GLU A 428 9.55 -22.38 -5.84
CA GLU A 428 9.05 -21.66 -7.00
C GLU A 428 7.80 -20.88 -6.58
N ILE A 429 7.87 -19.53 -6.61
CA ILE A 429 6.76 -18.67 -6.21
C ILE A 429 6.12 -18.08 -7.46
N SER A 430 4.90 -18.49 -7.75
CA SER A 430 4.04 -17.90 -8.80
C SER A 430 3.17 -16.77 -8.27
N GLY A 431 2.52 -16.01 -9.15
CA GLY A 431 1.67 -14.88 -8.76
C GLY A 431 2.48 -13.65 -8.31
N VAL A 432 3.68 -13.47 -8.83
CA VAL A 432 4.61 -12.37 -8.50
C VAL A 432 4.00 -11.00 -8.76
N ALA A 433 3.08 -10.91 -9.73
CA ALA A 433 2.32 -9.70 -10.00
C ALA A 433 1.62 -9.12 -8.77
N HIS A 434 1.20 -9.96 -7.81
CA HIS A 434 0.64 -9.47 -6.54
C HIS A 434 1.72 -8.77 -5.70
N ILE A 435 2.95 -9.30 -5.67
CA ILE A 435 4.07 -8.69 -4.92
C ILE A 435 4.40 -7.32 -5.50
N ASP A 436 4.51 -7.22 -6.84
CA ASP A 436 4.86 -6.00 -7.58
C ASP A 436 3.81 -4.88 -7.44
N ARG A 437 2.60 -5.21 -7.00
CA ARG A 437 1.58 -4.21 -6.66
C ARG A 437 1.97 -3.36 -5.44
N GLY A 438 2.82 -3.86 -4.56
CA GLY A 438 3.12 -3.18 -3.29
C GLY A 438 4.58 -3.10 -2.89
N TYR A 439 5.47 -3.80 -3.60
CA TYR A 439 6.90 -3.80 -3.35
C TYR A 439 7.67 -3.44 -4.61
N GLU A 440 8.49 -2.42 -4.51
CA GLU A 440 9.41 -2.03 -5.56
C GLU A 440 10.64 -2.93 -5.56
N ARG A 441 10.74 -3.81 -6.57
CA ARG A 441 11.91 -4.69 -6.77
C ARG A 441 12.36 -5.44 -5.51
N LEU A 442 11.42 -6.09 -4.81
CA LEU A 442 11.70 -6.82 -3.56
C LEU A 442 12.80 -7.86 -3.72
N ASP A 443 12.80 -8.58 -4.84
CA ASP A 443 13.81 -9.59 -5.17
C ASP A 443 15.20 -8.98 -5.35
N GLU A 444 15.33 -7.84 -6.02
CA GLU A 444 16.61 -7.12 -6.19
C GLU A 444 17.14 -6.61 -4.85
N LYS A 445 16.27 -6.01 -4.03
CA LYS A 445 16.64 -5.52 -2.69
C LYS A 445 17.12 -6.65 -1.78
N LEU A 446 16.40 -7.78 -1.75
CA LEU A 446 16.79 -8.96 -0.98
C LEU A 446 18.10 -9.57 -1.50
N ARG A 447 18.28 -9.67 -2.83
CA ARG A 447 19.51 -10.15 -3.45
C ARG A 447 20.71 -9.27 -3.11
N ALA A 448 20.52 -7.95 -3.07
CA ALA A 448 21.57 -7.01 -2.68
C ALA A 448 22.01 -7.18 -1.22
N LEU A 449 21.15 -7.74 -0.35
CA LEU A 449 21.47 -8.09 1.04
C LEU A 449 22.08 -9.49 1.19
N GLY A 450 22.22 -10.26 0.11
CA GLY A 450 22.80 -11.60 0.10
C GLY A 450 21.81 -12.75 -0.01
N ALA A 451 20.52 -12.48 -0.23
CA ALA A 451 19.52 -13.52 -0.44
C ALA A 451 19.69 -14.23 -1.81
N SER A 452 19.43 -15.53 -1.84
CA SER A 452 19.41 -16.34 -3.07
C SER A 452 18.00 -16.34 -3.67
N ILE A 453 17.73 -15.35 -4.51
CA ILE A 453 16.44 -15.15 -5.15
C ILE A 453 16.64 -14.65 -6.58
N GLU A 454 15.95 -15.26 -7.53
CA GLU A 454 15.98 -14.92 -8.96
C GLU A 454 14.57 -14.76 -9.51
N ARG A 455 14.42 -13.87 -10.50
CA ARG A 455 13.16 -13.65 -11.20
C ARG A 455 13.26 -14.24 -12.59
N GLU A 456 12.33 -15.13 -12.95
CA GLU A 456 12.20 -15.80 -14.26
C GLU A 456 10.93 -15.42 -14.99
#